data_ff212aad5ae9200fc8b231a2849f014c
#
_entry.id   ff212aad5ae9200fc8b231a2849f014c
#
_cell.length_a   1.000
_cell.length_b   1.000
_cell.length_c   1.000
_cell.angle_alpha   90.00
_cell.angle_beta   90.00
_cell.angle_gamma   90.00
#
_symmetry.space_group_name_H-M   'P 1'
#
loop_
_entity.id
_entity.type
_entity.pdbx_description
1 polymer ?
#
loop_
_entity_poly.entity_id
_entity_poly.type
_entity_poly.pdbx_seq_one_letter_code
_entity_poly.pdbx_strand_id
1 'polypeptide(L)'
;KSRLTDKAILPKLDEEYEMKMADLKNLLVDKLLVLTNGKVSQGVKDYMNTEIIAKGVKFSRKALEELDYNSIQVSKWTADADKNELIKQVILNYLKKYKELDAELRRKKFGLTIGDELPTGIVQMAKVYIAKKRKIQVGDKMAGRHGNKGVVSRVLPVEDMPFLPNGRPLDIVLNPLGVPSRMNIGQVLELHLSLASKVLGFNVATPVFNGADENDIMDTLEMANDYANKTWEEFEERWGDKVNDDIMKYLWDNRDHREEWKGVPIDRTGKVQLRDGRTGQEF
;
A
#
# COMPACT_ATOMS: atom_id res chain seq x y z
N LYS A 1 -24.06 -19.47 -21.58
CA LYS A 1 -22.66 -19.94 -21.34
C LYS A 1 -21.98 -19.19 -20.18
N SER A 2 -22.17 -17.87 -20.03
CA SER A 2 -21.59 -17.11 -18.88
C SER A 2 -22.09 -17.62 -17.52
N ARG A 3 -23.39 -17.89 -17.38
CA ARG A 3 -23.98 -18.45 -16.14
C ARG A 3 -23.42 -19.82 -15.71
N LEU A 4 -22.90 -20.62 -16.64
CA LEU A 4 -22.26 -21.91 -16.32
C LEU A 4 -20.85 -21.70 -15.73
N THR A 5 -20.12 -20.72 -16.27
CA THR A 5 -18.79 -20.32 -15.73
C THR A 5 -18.94 -19.67 -14.37
N ASP A 6 -19.95 -18.82 -14.17
CA ASP A 6 -20.22 -18.15 -12.91
C ASP A 6 -20.63 -19.13 -11.81
N LYS A 7 -21.43 -20.17 -12.15
CA LYS A 7 -21.76 -21.28 -11.24
C LYS A 7 -20.54 -22.11 -10.82
N ALA A 8 -19.53 -22.24 -11.68
CA ALA A 8 -18.30 -22.95 -11.35
C ALA A 8 -17.34 -22.09 -10.49
N ILE A 9 -17.46 -20.77 -10.55
CA ILE A 9 -16.64 -19.82 -9.77
C ILE A 9 -17.16 -19.69 -8.34
N LEU A 10 -18.47 -19.78 -8.12
CA LEU A 10 -19.08 -19.64 -6.78
C LEU A 10 -18.50 -20.61 -5.73
N PRO A 11 -18.40 -21.95 -5.98
CA PRO A 11 -17.82 -22.86 -4.98
C PRO A 11 -16.34 -22.57 -4.70
N LYS A 12 -15.56 -22.21 -5.73
CA LYS A 12 -14.15 -21.82 -5.54
C LYS A 12 -14.00 -20.57 -4.69
N LEU A 13 -14.91 -19.62 -4.87
CA LEU A 13 -14.95 -18.41 -4.05
C LEU A 13 -15.29 -18.74 -2.60
N ASP A 14 -16.24 -19.67 -2.39
CA ASP A 14 -16.59 -20.11 -1.04
C ASP A 14 -15.42 -20.79 -0.34
N GLU A 15 -14.75 -21.74 -1.01
CA GLU A 15 -13.55 -22.40 -0.49
C GLU A 15 -12.43 -21.40 -0.13
N GLU A 16 -12.18 -20.41 -1.00
CA GLU A 16 -11.17 -19.38 -0.73
C GLU A 16 -11.48 -18.56 0.53
N TYR A 17 -12.76 -18.20 0.71
CA TYR A 17 -13.15 -17.42 1.88
C TYR A 17 -13.25 -18.27 3.15
N GLU A 18 -13.64 -19.53 3.06
CA GLU A 18 -13.60 -20.47 4.18
C GLU A 18 -12.16 -20.64 4.70
N MET A 19 -11.19 -20.79 3.80
CA MET A 19 -9.77 -20.81 4.20
C MET A 19 -9.35 -19.52 4.91
N LYS A 20 -9.67 -18.35 4.35
CA LYS A 20 -9.34 -17.06 4.97
C LYS A 20 -10.00 -16.88 6.34
N MET A 21 -11.23 -17.35 6.51
CA MET A 21 -11.94 -17.30 7.79
C MET A 21 -11.34 -18.27 8.81
N ALA A 22 -10.92 -19.47 8.36
CA ALA A 22 -10.22 -20.42 9.19
C ALA A 22 -8.86 -19.90 9.66
N ASP A 23 -8.07 -19.28 8.78
CA ASP A 23 -6.79 -18.67 9.12
C ASP A 23 -6.97 -17.53 10.12
N LEU A 24 -7.99 -16.69 9.93
CA LEU A 24 -8.31 -15.61 10.86
C LEU A 24 -8.70 -16.15 12.24
N LYS A 25 -9.45 -17.28 12.30
CA LYS A 25 -9.81 -17.96 13.54
C LYS A 25 -8.60 -18.57 14.22
N ASN A 26 -7.71 -19.22 13.48
CA ASN A 26 -6.46 -19.78 14.01
C ASN A 26 -5.58 -18.69 14.63
N LEU A 27 -5.43 -17.55 13.97
CA LEU A 27 -4.68 -16.41 14.48
C LEU A 27 -5.29 -15.85 15.79
N LEU A 28 -6.64 -15.83 15.89
CA LEU A 28 -7.32 -15.46 17.12
C LEU A 28 -7.01 -16.45 18.25
N VAL A 29 -7.14 -17.75 17.98
CA VAL A 29 -6.89 -18.81 18.95
C VAL A 29 -5.45 -18.76 19.48
N ASP A 30 -4.48 -18.56 18.59
CA ASP A 30 -3.07 -18.44 18.97
C ASP A 30 -2.84 -17.23 19.92
N LYS A 31 -3.41 -16.07 19.59
CA LYS A 31 -3.34 -14.88 20.47
C LYS A 31 -4.03 -15.10 21.81
N LEU A 32 -5.21 -15.72 21.81
CA LEU A 32 -5.93 -16.03 23.04
C LEU A 32 -5.18 -17.03 23.92
N LEU A 33 -4.52 -18.04 23.34
CA LEU A 33 -3.67 -18.98 24.06
C LEU A 33 -2.52 -18.28 24.80
N VAL A 34 -1.87 -17.34 24.12
CA VAL A 34 -0.80 -16.54 24.75
C VAL A 34 -1.32 -15.74 25.95
N LEU A 35 -2.49 -15.09 25.80
CA LEU A 35 -3.10 -14.28 26.87
C LEU A 35 -3.61 -15.11 28.05
N THR A 36 -4.14 -16.32 27.77
CA THR A 36 -4.75 -17.22 28.77
C THR A 36 -3.78 -18.27 29.31
N ASN A 37 -2.54 -18.28 28.84
CA ASN A 37 -1.54 -19.28 29.26
C ASN A 37 -1.37 -19.29 30.80
N GLY A 38 -1.50 -20.49 31.39
CA GLY A 38 -1.40 -20.69 32.83
C GLY A 38 -2.56 -20.15 33.67
N LYS A 39 -3.62 -19.62 33.04
CA LYS A 39 -4.81 -19.08 33.73
C LYS A 39 -5.97 -20.08 33.71
N VAL A 40 -6.85 -19.93 34.68
CA VAL A 40 -8.05 -20.76 34.88
C VAL A 40 -9.27 -19.95 34.49
N SER A 41 -10.21 -20.55 33.79
CA SER A 41 -11.47 -19.91 33.38
C SER A 41 -12.31 -19.48 34.59
N GLN A 42 -12.90 -18.31 34.53
CA GLN A 42 -13.94 -17.83 35.44
C GLN A 42 -15.37 -18.16 34.96
N GLY A 43 -15.47 -18.94 33.90
CA GLY A 43 -16.71 -19.29 33.20
C GLY A 43 -16.95 -18.45 31.95
N VAL A 44 -16.76 -19.04 30.78
CA VAL A 44 -17.09 -18.42 29.51
C VAL A 44 -18.55 -18.72 29.18
N LYS A 45 -19.35 -17.67 29.00
CA LYS A 45 -20.80 -17.79 28.79
C LYS A 45 -21.19 -17.26 27.40
N ASP A 46 -22.23 -17.84 26.86
CA ASP A 46 -22.95 -17.35 25.69
C ASP A 46 -23.91 -16.21 26.06
N TYR A 47 -24.43 -15.48 25.09
CA TYR A 47 -25.47 -14.47 25.30
C TYR A 47 -26.75 -15.03 25.93
N MET A 48 -26.96 -16.35 25.87
CA MET A 48 -28.03 -17.06 26.56
C MET A 48 -27.68 -17.48 28.00
N ASN A 49 -26.54 -17.04 28.54
CA ASN A 49 -26.00 -17.41 29.86
C ASN A 49 -25.63 -18.89 30.04
N THR A 50 -25.53 -19.66 28.96
CA THR A 50 -25.04 -21.05 28.99
C THR A 50 -23.52 -21.04 29.16
N GLU A 51 -23.00 -21.78 30.11
CA GLU A 51 -21.55 -21.95 30.29
C GLU A 51 -20.98 -22.89 29.22
N ILE A 52 -20.13 -22.37 28.33
CA ILE A 52 -19.43 -23.13 27.31
C ILE A 52 -18.13 -23.69 27.86
N ILE A 53 -17.38 -22.87 28.62
CA ILE A 53 -16.20 -23.31 29.38
C ILE A 53 -16.49 -23.12 30.85
N ALA A 54 -16.51 -24.22 31.60
CA ALA A 54 -16.83 -24.20 33.02
C ALA A 54 -15.77 -23.43 33.84
N LYS A 55 -16.20 -22.87 34.95
CA LYS A 55 -15.32 -22.22 35.92
C LYS A 55 -14.31 -23.22 36.48
N GLY A 56 -13.04 -22.84 36.53
CA GLY A 56 -11.96 -23.68 37.07
C GLY A 56 -11.24 -24.54 36.02
N VAL A 57 -11.70 -24.58 34.80
CA VAL A 57 -11.06 -25.33 33.70
C VAL A 57 -9.91 -24.51 33.08
N LYS A 58 -8.80 -25.13 32.75
CA LYS A 58 -7.70 -24.50 32.00
C LYS A 58 -8.07 -24.33 30.55
N PHE A 59 -7.68 -23.20 29.97
CA PHE A 59 -7.87 -22.96 28.52
C PHE A 59 -6.99 -23.89 27.71
N SER A 60 -7.59 -24.68 26.84
CA SER A 60 -6.90 -25.52 25.88
C SER A 60 -7.17 -25.04 24.46
N ARG A 61 -6.26 -25.37 23.52
CA ARG A 61 -6.42 -24.98 22.12
C ARG A 61 -7.75 -25.51 21.54
N LYS A 62 -8.07 -26.76 21.80
CA LYS A 62 -9.32 -27.39 21.34
C LYS A 62 -10.57 -26.66 21.86
N ALA A 63 -10.58 -26.31 23.15
CA ALA A 63 -11.71 -25.59 23.74
C ALA A 63 -11.89 -24.18 23.11
N LEU A 64 -10.80 -23.52 22.71
CA LEU A 64 -10.85 -22.22 22.05
C LEU A 64 -11.23 -22.33 20.56
N GLU A 65 -10.85 -23.41 19.88
CA GLU A 65 -11.22 -23.67 18.48
C GLU A 65 -12.70 -24.01 18.32
N GLU A 66 -13.30 -24.70 19.31
CA GLU A 66 -14.73 -25.07 19.30
C GLU A 66 -15.67 -23.89 19.61
N LEU A 67 -15.14 -22.78 20.13
CA LEU A 67 -15.94 -21.59 20.47
C LEU A 67 -16.47 -20.88 19.21
N ASP A 68 -17.77 -20.50 19.28
CA ASP A 68 -18.35 -19.56 18.33
C ASP A 68 -18.27 -18.12 18.88
N TYR A 69 -17.26 -17.40 18.39
CA TYR A 69 -16.96 -16.02 18.85
C TYR A 69 -18.04 -14.99 18.49
N ASN A 70 -19.02 -15.33 17.63
CA ASN A 70 -20.14 -14.44 17.34
C ASN A 70 -21.23 -14.48 18.43
N SER A 71 -21.30 -15.57 19.19
CA SER A 71 -22.34 -15.82 20.19
C SER A 71 -21.86 -15.67 21.64
N ILE A 72 -20.57 -15.43 21.88
CA ILE A 72 -19.96 -15.40 23.22
C ILE A 72 -19.98 -14.04 23.85
N GLN A 73 -20.26 -13.98 25.16
CA GLN A 73 -20.05 -12.79 25.98
C GLN A 73 -18.57 -12.59 26.28
N VAL A 74 -18.06 -11.41 25.89
CA VAL A 74 -16.66 -11.02 26.10
C VAL A 74 -16.52 -10.36 27.50
N SER A 75 -16.82 -11.10 28.56
CA SER A 75 -16.73 -10.60 29.92
C SER A 75 -16.02 -11.62 30.81
N LYS A 76 -15.13 -11.14 31.68
CA LYS A 76 -14.49 -11.88 32.81
C LYS A 76 -14.09 -13.34 32.52
N TRP A 77 -13.26 -13.54 31.52
CA TRP A 77 -12.73 -14.86 31.19
C TRP A 77 -11.70 -15.35 32.20
N THR A 78 -10.93 -14.41 32.76
CA THR A 78 -9.87 -14.66 33.75
C THR A 78 -10.09 -13.82 35.02
N ALA A 79 -9.36 -14.11 36.08
CA ALA A 79 -9.37 -13.31 37.31
C ALA A 79 -8.66 -11.95 37.17
N ASP A 80 -7.91 -11.76 36.09
CA ASP A 80 -7.04 -10.61 35.82
C ASP A 80 -7.81 -9.59 34.96
N ALA A 81 -8.04 -8.39 35.46
CA ALA A 81 -8.85 -7.37 34.77
C ALA A 81 -8.17 -6.85 33.50
N ASP A 82 -6.83 -6.63 33.54
CA ASP A 82 -6.08 -6.11 32.40
C ASP A 82 -6.08 -7.11 31.23
N LYS A 83 -5.93 -8.39 31.54
CA LYS A 83 -5.99 -9.44 30.53
C LYS A 83 -7.39 -9.60 29.93
N ASN A 84 -8.44 -9.43 30.73
CA ASN A 84 -9.80 -9.46 30.21
C ASN A 84 -10.07 -8.34 29.20
N GLU A 85 -9.52 -7.14 29.44
CA GLU A 85 -9.65 -6.04 28.47
C GLU A 85 -8.88 -6.34 27.17
N LEU A 86 -7.67 -6.91 27.26
CA LEU A 86 -6.93 -7.34 26.08
C LEU A 86 -7.66 -8.45 25.29
N ILE A 87 -8.21 -9.45 25.99
CA ILE A 87 -9.02 -10.52 25.38
C ILE A 87 -10.22 -9.91 24.64
N LYS A 88 -10.90 -8.96 25.27
CA LYS A 88 -12.03 -8.25 24.67
C LYS A 88 -11.62 -7.51 23.40
N GLN A 89 -10.52 -6.76 23.43
CA GLN A 89 -10.02 -6.03 22.26
C GLN A 89 -9.65 -6.98 21.10
N VAL A 90 -8.99 -8.10 21.41
CA VAL A 90 -8.61 -9.11 20.40
C VAL A 90 -9.84 -9.74 19.76
N ILE A 91 -10.86 -10.09 20.55
CA ILE A 91 -12.12 -10.65 20.04
C ILE A 91 -12.89 -9.61 19.22
N LEU A 92 -12.99 -8.36 19.67
CA LEU A 92 -13.65 -7.30 18.91
C LEU A 92 -12.97 -7.05 17.56
N ASN A 93 -11.64 -7.05 17.52
CA ASN A 93 -10.89 -6.91 16.28
C ASN A 93 -11.13 -8.10 15.34
N TYR A 94 -11.21 -9.31 15.87
CA TYR A 94 -11.57 -10.49 15.08
C TYR A 94 -12.98 -10.36 14.50
N LEU A 95 -13.96 -9.99 15.30
CA LEU A 95 -15.35 -9.81 14.85
C LEU A 95 -15.48 -8.73 13.77
N LYS A 96 -14.71 -7.66 13.89
CA LYS A 96 -14.66 -6.62 12.87
C LYS A 96 -14.11 -7.18 11.55
N LYS A 97 -12.98 -7.89 11.59
CA LYS A 97 -12.37 -8.51 10.41
C LYS A 97 -13.25 -9.60 9.81
N TYR A 98 -13.89 -10.40 10.62
CA TYR A 98 -14.85 -11.43 10.18
C TYR A 98 -16.02 -10.80 9.40
N LYS A 99 -16.61 -9.70 9.94
CA LYS A 99 -17.68 -8.96 9.26
C LYS A 99 -17.22 -8.32 7.95
N GLU A 100 -15.99 -7.80 7.89
CA GLU A 100 -15.41 -7.25 6.67
C GLU A 100 -15.29 -8.33 5.58
N LEU A 101 -14.76 -9.53 5.93
CA LEU A 101 -14.63 -10.65 5.00
C LEU A 101 -16.01 -11.19 4.55
N ASP A 102 -16.97 -11.34 5.45
CA ASP A 102 -18.33 -11.79 5.10
C ASP A 102 -19.03 -10.79 4.16
N ALA A 103 -18.87 -9.49 4.43
CA ALA A 103 -19.43 -8.45 3.57
C ALA A 103 -18.77 -8.45 2.17
N GLU A 104 -17.46 -8.71 2.10
CA GLU A 104 -16.74 -8.83 0.83
C GLU A 104 -17.22 -10.06 0.03
N LEU A 105 -17.36 -11.21 0.69
CA LEU A 105 -17.90 -12.42 0.07
C LEU A 105 -19.31 -12.19 -0.48
N ARG A 106 -20.19 -11.57 0.32
CA ARG A 106 -21.56 -11.24 -0.13
C ARG A 106 -21.57 -10.32 -1.33
N ARG A 107 -20.71 -9.29 -1.37
CA ARG A 107 -20.59 -8.38 -2.53
C ARG A 107 -20.13 -9.13 -3.78
N LYS A 108 -19.13 -10.00 -3.67
CA LYS A 108 -18.62 -10.79 -4.80
C LYS A 108 -19.67 -11.77 -5.30
N LYS A 109 -20.34 -12.50 -4.39
CA LYS A 109 -21.46 -13.38 -4.75
C LYS A 109 -22.60 -12.64 -5.43
N PHE A 110 -22.97 -11.46 -4.90
CA PHE A 110 -24.01 -10.61 -5.47
C PHE A 110 -23.64 -10.17 -6.90
N GLY A 111 -22.41 -9.70 -7.11
CA GLY A 111 -21.93 -9.30 -8.44
C GLY A 111 -21.96 -10.45 -9.45
N LEU A 112 -21.62 -11.67 -9.03
CA LEU A 112 -21.68 -12.86 -9.89
C LEU A 112 -23.11 -13.35 -10.14
N THR A 113 -24.01 -13.16 -9.16
CA THR A 113 -25.41 -13.67 -9.27
C THR A 113 -26.29 -12.75 -10.10
N ILE A 114 -26.15 -11.45 -9.92
CA ILE A 114 -26.98 -10.46 -10.66
C ILE A 114 -26.48 -10.27 -12.06
N GLY A 115 -25.14 -10.26 -12.24
CA GLY A 115 -24.52 -9.94 -13.53
C GLY A 115 -24.72 -8.47 -13.93
N ASP A 116 -24.27 -8.12 -15.11
CA ASP A 116 -24.51 -6.80 -15.70
C ASP A 116 -25.94 -6.72 -16.28
N GLU A 117 -26.68 -5.66 -15.93
CA GLU A 117 -27.94 -5.36 -16.59
C GLU A 117 -27.67 -4.96 -18.05
N LEU A 118 -28.17 -5.77 -18.97
CA LEU A 118 -28.07 -5.48 -20.40
C LEU A 118 -29.28 -4.65 -20.85
N PRO A 119 -29.09 -3.65 -21.73
CA PRO A 119 -30.18 -2.92 -22.34
C PRO A 119 -31.16 -3.83 -23.07
N THR A 120 -32.43 -3.41 -23.14
CA THR A 120 -33.49 -4.18 -23.78
C THR A 120 -33.13 -4.50 -25.24
N GLY A 121 -33.25 -5.77 -25.64
CA GLY A 121 -32.90 -6.24 -26.98
C GLY A 121 -31.47 -6.72 -27.19
N ILE A 122 -30.59 -6.59 -26.18
CA ILE A 122 -29.22 -7.10 -26.24
C ILE A 122 -29.15 -8.46 -25.55
N VAL A 123 -28.73 -9.49 -26.25
CA VAL A 123 -28.60 -10.86 -25.71
C VAL A 123 -27.26 -11.06 -24.98
N GLN A 124 -26.20 -10.43 -25.50
CA GLN A 124 -24.85 -10.56 -24.94
C GLN A 124 -24.01 -9.35 -25.34
N MET A 125 -23.19 -8.86 -24.42
CA MET A 125 -22.24 -7.78 -24.67
C MET A 125 -20.82 -8.30 -24.42
N ALA A 126 -19.93 -8.07 -25.39
CA ALA A 126 -18.50 -8.33 -25.25
C ALA A 126 -17.75 -7.00 -25.18
N LYS A 127 -16.94 -6.79 -24.14
CA LYS A 127 -16.00 -5.66 -24.04
C LYS A 127 -14.64 -6.11 -24.54
N VAL A 128 -14.17 -5.53 -25.62
CA VAL A 128 -12.84 -5.80 -26.17
C VAL A 128 -11.94 -4.61 -25.86
N TYR A 129 -10.87 -4.86 -25.12
CA TYR A 129 -9.86 -3.83 -24.81
C TYR A 129 -8.75 -3.91 -25.85
N ILE A 130 -8.54 -2.81 -26.57
CA ILE A 130 -7.49 -2.71 -27.59
C ILE A 130 -6.46 -1.69 -27.12
N ALA A 131 -5.20 -2.10 -27.04
CA ALA A 131 -4.08 -1.22 -26.76
C ALA A 131 -3.32 -0.91 -28.03
N LYS A 132 -3.09 0.37 -28.31
CA LYS A 132 -2.29 0.83 -29.44
C LYS A 132 -1.22 1.80 -28.95
N LYS A 133 0.05 1.47 -29.24
CA LYS A 133 1.18 2.36 -28.96
C LYS A 133 1.29 3.40 -30.06
N ARG A 134 1.29 4.69 -29.70
CA ARG A 134 1.52 5.81 -30.60
C ARG A 134 2.72 6.61 -30.14
N LYS A 135 3.54 7.06 -31.07
CA LYS A 135 4.63 8.01 -30.77
C LYS A 135 4.05 9.40 -30.53
N ILE A 136 4.61 10.11 -29.56
CA ILE A 136 4.26 11.51 -29.26
C ILE A 136 4.69 12.38 -30.44
N GLN A 137 3.81 13.32 -30.81
CA GLN A 137 4.04 14.29 -31.89
C GLN A 137 3.86 15.73 -31.36
N VAL A 138 4.45 16.69 -32.04
CA VAL A 138 4.20 18.11 -31.80
C VAL A 138 2.71 18.41 -31.98
N GLY A 139 2.10 19.10 -31.03
CA GLY A 139 0.66 19.37 -31.00
C GLY A 139 -0.14 18.41 -30.11
N ASP A 140 0.43 17.28 -29.67
CA ASP A 140 -0.26 16.38 -28.76
C ASP A 140 -0.46 17.02 -27.39
N LYS A 141 -1.62 16.77 -26.79
CA LYS A 141 -1.97 17.29 -25.47
C LYS A 141 -1.54 16.32 -24.38
N MET A 142 -0.77 16.83 -23.42
CA MET A 142 -0.33 16.08 -22.24
C MET A 142 -0.80 16.76 -20.97
N ALA A 143 -1.03 15.98 -19.92
CA ALA A 143 -1.44 16.49 -18.62
C ALA A 143 -0.89 15.63 -17.49
N GLY A 144 -0.66 16.25 -16.35
CA GLY A 144 -0.37 15.57 -15.08
C GLY A 144 -1.62 15.43 -14.20
N ARG A 145 -1.40 15.00 -12.96
CA ARG A 145 -2.47 14.75 -11.97
C ARG A 145 -2.99 16.01 -11.26
N HIS A 146 -2.34 17.15 -11.43
CA HIS A 146 -2.59 18.40 -10.69
C HIS A 146 -3.26 19.48 -11.56
N GLY A 147 -3.99 19.12 -12.60
CA GLY A 147 -4.60 20.09 -13.51
C GLY A 147 -3.59 20.81 -14.43
N ASN A 148 -2.35 20.39 -14.42
CA ASN A 148 -1.27 20.87 -15.28
C ASN A 148 -1.41 20.26 -16.67
N LYS A 149 -1.97 20.99 -17.60
CA LYS A 149 -2.14 20.60 -19.00
C LYS A 149 -1.25 21.44 -19.92
N GLY A 150 -0.72 20.79 -20.92
CA GLY A 150 0.13 21.44 -21.93
C GLY A 150 0.03 20.77 -23.29
N VAL A 151 0.63 21.40 -24.26
CA VAL A 151 0.74 20.88 -25.62
C VAL A 151 2.23 20.68 -25.91
N VAL A 152 2.58 19.56 -26.53
CA VAL A 152 3.95 19.29 -26.94
C VAL A 152 4.36 20.28 -28.02
N SER A 153 5.33 21.13 -27.69
CA SER A 153 5.86 22.13 -28.61
C SER A 153 7.06 21.64 -29.41
N ARG A 154 7.83 20.73 -28.86
CA ARG A 154 9.04 20.21 -29.49
C ARG A 154 9.29 18.77 -29.05
N VAL A 155 9.78 17.95 -29.96
CA VAL A 155 10.32 16.60 -29.69
C VAL A 155 11.80 16.66 -30.05
N LEU A 156 12.64 16.37 -29.08
CA LEU A 156 14.10 16.36 -29.25
C LEU A 156 14.65 14.94 -29.26
N PRO A 157 15.75 14.68 -29.98
CA PRO A 157 16.53 13.45 -29.79
C PRO A 157 17.04 13.34 -28.37
N VAL A 158 17.29 12.12 -27.90
CA VAL A 158 17.74 11.85 -26.54
C VAL A 158 19.07 12.54 -26.23
N GLU A 159 19.94 12.64 -27.23
CA GLU A 159 21.27 13.27 -27.15
C GLU A 159 21.21 14.79 -26.93
N ASP A 160 20.12 15.42 -27.40
CA ASP A 160 19.92 16.89 -27.26
C ASP A 160 19.18 17.25 -25.95
N MET A 161 18.67 16.28 -25.22
CA MET A 161 17.97 16.52 -23.96
C MET A 161 18.95 16.85 -22.83
N PRO A 162 18.58 17.75 -21.90
CA PRO A 162 19.33 17.93 -20.68
C PRO A 162 19.46 16.62 -19.91
N PHE A 163 20.61 16.41 -19.29
CA PHE A 163 20.88 15.16 -18.57
C PHE A 163 21.49 15.39 -17.19
N LEU A 164 21.34 14.39 -16.33
CA LEU A 164 21.90 14.34 -14.99
C LEU A 164 23.41 14.02 -15.03
N PRO A 165 24.20 14.30 -13.98
CA PRO A 165 25.62 13.99 -13.93
C PRO A 165 25.97 12.52 -14.20
N ASN A 166 25.04 11.60 -13.92
CA ASN A 166 25.19 10.16 -14.22
C ASN A 166 24.91 9.81 -15.70
N GLY A 167 24.66 10.81 -16.56
CA GLY A 167 24.35 10.60 -17.98
C GLY A 167 22.89 10.28 -18.30
N ARG A 168 22.01 10.23 -17.31
CA ARG A 168 20.58 9.96 -17.54
C ARG A 168 19.87 11.19 -18.09
N PRO A 169 19.27 11.12 -19.31
CA PRO A 169 18.54 12.24 -19.89
C PRO A 169 17.20 12.47 -19.18
N LEU A 170 16.71 13.70 -19.23
CA LEU A 170 15.35 14.02 -18.81
C LEU A 170 14.34 13.54 -19.86
N ASP A 171 13.19 13.04 -19.39
CA ASP A 171 12.12 12.58 -20.28
C ASP A 171 11.25 13.74 -20.80
N ILE A 172 11.09 14.80 -20.00
CA ILE A 172 10.24 15.96 -20.31
C ILE A 172 10.77 17.21 -19.62
N VAL A 173 10.67 18.34 -20.33
CA VAL A 173 10.95 19.68 -19.80
C VAL A 173 9.69 20.51 -19.89
N LEU A 174 9.28 21.11 -18.76
CA LEU A 174 8.05 21.90 -18.65
C LEU A 174 8.36 23.37 -18.41
N ASN A 175 7.51 24.25 -18.95
CA ASN A 175 7.62 25.67 -18.69
C ASN A 175 7.18 26.00 -17.26
N PRO A 176 8.06 26.56 -16.39
CA PRO A 176 7.75 26.85 -15.01
C PRO A 176 6.70 27.96 -14.83
N LEU A 177 6.50 28.84 -15.80
CA LEU A 177 5.52 29.93 -15.73
C LEU A 177 4.08 29.43 -15.59
N GLY A 178 3.79 28.19 -15.98
CA GLY A 178 2.49 27.57 -15.81
C GLY A 178 2.12 27.22 -14.36
N VAL A 179 3.08 27.20 -13.43
CA VAL A 179 2.88 26.80 -12.03
C VAL A 179 2.35 27.93 -11.15
N PRO A 180 3.01 29.11 -11.07
CA PRO A 180 2.60 30.19 -10.16
C PRO A 180 1.21 30.72 -10.47
N SER A 181 0.90 30.91 -11.75
CA SER A 181 -0.39 31.47 -12.19
C SER A 181 -1.58 30.56 -11.86
N ARG A 182 -1.36 29.24 -11.77
CA ARG A 182 -2.41 28.23 -11.52
C ARG A 182 -2.44 27.74 -10.09
N MET A 183 -1.50 28.15 -9.24
CA MET A 183 -1.40 27.76 -7.82
C MET A 183 -1.44 26.24 -7.58
N ASN A 184 -1.01 25.43 -8.54
CA ASN A 184 -0.97 23.98 -8.45
C ASN A 184 0.41 23.46 -7.98
N ILE A 185 0.83 23.91 -6.81
CA ILE A 185 2.16 23.61 -6.22
C ILE A 185 2.32 22.10 -5.97
N GLY A 186 1.22 21.37 -5.79
CA GLY A 186 1.25 19.93 -5.58
C GLY A 186 2.04 19.15 -6.64
N GLN A 187 2.12 19.64 -7.88
CA GLN A 187 2.95 19.00 -8.93
C GLN A 187 4.46 19.10 -8.64
N VAL A 188 4.89 20.17 -7.98
CA VAL A 188 6.30 20.35 -7.59
C VAL A 188 6.64 19.45 -6.41
N LEU A 189 5.76 19.38 -5.41
CA LEU A 189 5.90 18.46 -4.26
C LEU A 189 5.89 16.99 -4.71
N GLU A 190 5.02 16.64 -5.65
CA GLU A 190 5.00 15.32 -6.27
C GLU A 190 6.32 14.99 -6.97
N LEU A 191 6.88 15.94 -7.72
CA LEU A 191 8.15 15.74 -8.42
C LEU A 191 9.30 15.49 -7.43
N HIS A 192 9.38 16.28 -6.37
CA HIS A 192 10.41 16.13 -5.35
C HIS A 192 10.34 14.75 -4.67
N LEU A 193 9.16 14.37 -4.20
CA LEU A 193 8.97 13.07 -3.57
C LEU A 193 9.16 11.90 -4.55
N SER A 194 8.78 12.09 -5.80
CA SER A 194 8.98 11.09 -6.86
C SER A 194 10.46 10.91 -7.22
N LEU A 195 11.25 11.99 -7.18
CA LEU A 195 12.69 11.90 -7.36
C LEU A 195 13.32 11.05 -6.25
N ALA A 196 13.00 11.36 -5.00
CA ALA A 196 13.47 10.57 -3.85
C ALA A 196 13.02 9.10 -3.94
N SER A 197 11.74 8.84 -4.25
CA SER A 197 11.19 7.50 -4.47
C SER A 197 11.95 6.73 -5.55
N LYS A 198 12.32 7.40 -6.63
CA LYS A 198 13.04 6.79 -7.75
C LYS A 198 14.49 6.43 -7.39
N VAL A 199 15.15 7.26 -6.59
CA VAL A 199 16.51 7.01 -6.09
C VAL A 199 16.52 5.87 -5.07
N LEU A 200 15.53 5.84 -4.17
CA LEU A 200 15.39 4.81 -3.14
C LEU A 200 14.81 3.48 -3.67
N GLY A 201 14.20 3.48 -4.86
CA GLY A 201 13.71 2.29 -5.54
C GLY A 201 12.36 1.77 -5.07
N PHE A 202 11.60 2.50 -4.24
CA PHE A 202 10.28 2.09 -3.77
C PHE A 202 9.18 3.11 -4.13
N ASN A 203 7.94 2.66 -4.16
CA ASN A 203 6.79 3.51 -4.45
C ASN A 203 6.26 4.16 -3.18
N VAL A 204 5.95 5.46 -3.26
CA VAL A 204 5.37 6.24 -2.18
C VAL A 204 3.88 6.48 -2.44
N ALA A 205 3.04 6.24 -1.45
CA ALA A 205 1.62 6.54 -1.48
C ALA A 205 1.28 7.56 -0.39
N THR A 206 0.67 8.68 -0.78
CA THR A 206 0.27 9.77 0.12
C THR A 206 -1.25 9.94 0.09
N PRO A 207 -2.02 9.15 0.88
CA PRO A 207 -3.48 9.31 0.96
C PRO A 207 -3.85 10.66 1.61
N VAL A 208 -5.06 11.16 1.31
CA VAL A 208 -5.51 12.52 1.66
C VAL A 208 -5.39 12.86 3.15
N PHE A 209 -5.67 11.91 4.04
CA PHE A 209 -5.63 12.12 5.49
C PHE A 209 -4.35 11.61 6.17
N ASN A 210 -3.42 11.08 5.40
CA ASN A 210 -2.12 10.63 5.88
C ASN A 210 -1.07 10.94 4.79
N GLY A 211 -1.00 12.21 4.42
CA GLY A 211 -0.05 12.73 3.45
C GLY A 211 1.32 12.99 4.06
N ALA A 212 2.25 13.41 3.22
CA ALA A 212 3.58 13.85 3.63
C ALA A 212 3.60 15.38 3.81
N ASP A 213 4.23 15.83 4.88
CA ASP A 213 4.52 17.24 5.11
C ASP A 213 5.72 17.70 4.29
N GLU A 214 5.93 19.01 4.20
CA GLU A 214 7.08 19.58 3.49
C GLU A 214 8.42 19.10 4.05
N ASN A 215 8.50 18.98 5.39
CA ASN A 215 9.70 18.47 6.06
C ASN A 215 9.94 16.99 5.72
N ASP A 216 8.90 16.18 5.66
CA ASP A 216 9.01 14.75 5.28
C ASP A 216 9.58 14.60 3.88
N ILE A 217 9.16 15.46 2.95
CA ILE A 217 9.67 15.48 1.57
C ILE A 217 11.14 15.89 1.54
N MET A 218 11.51 16.94 2.28
CA MET A 218 12.89 17.42 2.35
C MET A 218 13.82 16.40 2.99
N ASP A 219 13.39 15.77 4.07
CA ASP A 219 14.16 14.74 4.78
C ASP A 219 14.30 13.47 3.92
N THR A 220 13.25 13.12 3.15
CA THR A 220 13.31 11.99 2.20
C THR A 220 14.27 12.27 1.04
N LEU A 221 14.33 13.51 0.54
CA LEU A 221 15.32 13.91 -0.48
C LEU A 221 16.75 13.83 0.07
N GLU A 222 16.97 14.29 1.30
CA GLU A 222 18.26 14.19 1.97
C GLU A 222 18.67 12.73 2.21
N MET A 223 17.73 11.89 2.61
CA MET A 223 17.93 10.45 2.74
C MET A 223 18.30 9.81 1.39
N ALA A 224 17.61 10.18 0.31
CA ALA A 224 17.91 9.71 -1.03
C ALA A 224 19.32 10.12 -1.51
N ASN A 225 19.73 11.37 -1.23
CA ASN A 225 21.07 11.82 -1.53
C ASN A 225 22.14 11.06 -0.75
N ASP A 226 21.93 10.85 0.55
CA ASP A 226 22.85 10.08 1.38
C ASP A 226 22.91 8.63 0.94
N TYR A 227 21.77 8.01 0.62
CA TYR A 227 21.73 6.66 0.07
C TYR A 227 22.53 6.51 -1.24
N ALA A 228 22.42 7.47 -2.14
CA ALA A 228 23.11 7.43 -3.44
C ALA A 228 24.62 7.68 -3.31
N ASN A 229 25.05 8.62 -2.46
CA ASN A 229 26.39 9.20 -2.52
C ASN A 229 27.29 8.85 -1.32
N LYS A 230 26.76 8.39 -0.17
CA LYS A 230 27.57 8.02 0.99
C LYS A 230 27.84 6.52 1.05
N THR A 231 28.77 6.08 1.90
CA THR A 231 28.95 4.66 2.22
C THR A 231 27.72 4.11 2.97
N TRP A 232 27.58 2.77 2.97
CA TRP A 232 26.43 2.18 3.68
C TRP A 232 26.50 2.42 5.18
N GLU A 233 27.70 2.34 5.75
CA GLU A 233 27.94 2.55 7.18
C GLU A 233 27.53 3.96 7.60
N GLU A 234 27.93 4.99 6.83
CA GLU A 234 27.56 6.38 7.07
C GLU A 234 26.03 6.62 6.89
N PHE A 235 25.41 5.92 5.96
CA PHE A 235 23.98 5.98 5.73
C PHE A 235 23.20 5.36 6.91
N GLU A 236 23.61 4.17 7.34
CA GLU A 236 23.00 3.45 8.45
C GLU A 236 23.16 4.19 9.78
N GLU A 237 24.34 4.76 10.04
CA GLU A 237 24.60 5.57 11.25
C GLU A 237 23.64 6.78 11.34
N ARG A 238 23.33 7.39 10.20
CA ARG A 238 22.48 8.60 10.18
C ARG A 238 20.99 8.30 10.17
N TRP A 239 20.57 7.25 9.47
CA TRP A 239 19.17 6.96 9.16
C TRP A 239 18.63 5.69 9.82
N GLY A 240 19.48 4.82 10.35
CA GLY A 240 19.08 3.54 10.94
C GLY A 240 18.01 3.66 12.02
N ASP A 241 18.20 4.60 12.96
CA ASP A 241 17.24 4.84 14.04
C ASP A 241 15.97 5.59 13.61
N LYS A 242 15.98 6.24 12.44
CA LYS A 242 14.89 7.10 11.96
C LYS A 242 13.95 6.39 10.99
N VAL A 243 14.42 5.34 10.38
CA VAL A 243 13.73 4.59 9.31
C VAL A 243 13.35 3.21 9.83
N ASN A 244 12.19 2.71 9.40
CA ASN A 244 11.71 1.39 9.79
C ASN A 244 12.69 0.30 9.29
N ASP A 245 12.93 -0.71 10.13
CA ASP A 245 13.81 -1.86 9.85
C ASP A 245 13.46 -2.57 8.54
N ASP A 246 12.17 -2.67 8.20
CA ASP A 246 11.72 -3.28 6.94
C ASP A 246 12.19 -2.48 5.72
N ILE A 247 12.20 -1.15 5.81
CA ILE A 247 12.69 -0.25 4.74
C ILE A 247 14.21 -0.33 4.66
N MET A 248 14.91 -0.31 5.79
CA MET A 248 16.38 -0.46 5.82
C MET A 248 16.82 -1.77 5.20
N LYS A 249 16.14 -2.86 5.52
CA LYS A 249 16.40 -4.17 4.92
C LYS A 249 16.13 -4.15 3.41
N TYR A 250 15.01 -3.55 2.97
CA TYR A 250 14.71 -3.40 1.54
C TYR A 250 15.81 -2.64 0.80
N LEU A 251 16.30 -1.52 1.36
CA LEU A 251 17.36 -0.70 0.76
C LEU A 251 18.68 -1.47 0.70
N TRP A 252 18.98 -2.28 1.71
CA TRP A 252 20.16 -3.15 1.71
C TRP A 252 20.06 -4.24 0.63
N ASP A 253 18.93 -4.91 0.53
CA ASP A 253 18.71 -5.99 -0.44
C ASP A 253 18.76 -5.46 -1.89
N ASN A 254 18.35 -4.20 -2.12
CA ASN A 254 18.32 -3.54 -3.43
C ASN A 254 19.46 -2.53 -3.63
N ARG A 255 20.57 -2.66 -2.91
CA ARG A 255 21.69 -1.70 -2.96
C ARG A 255 22.34 -1.53 -4.36
N ASP A 256 22.16 -2.48 -5.27
CA ASP A 256 22.66 -2.36 -6.64
C ASP A 256 21.99 -1.21 -7.40
N HIS A 257 20.74 -0.90 -7.09
CA HIS A 257 20.00 0.24 -7.65
C HIS A 257 20.68 1.59 -7.37
N ARG A 258 21.34 1.71 -6.26
CA ARG A 258 22.08 2.90 -5.81
C ARG A 258 23.19 3.30 -6.78
N GLU A 259 23.86 2.33 -7.42
CA GLU A 259 24.98 2.61 -8.35
C GLU A 259 24.51 3.42 -9.57
N GLU A 260 23.23 3.30 -9.96
CA GLU A 260 22.65 4.10 -11.04
C GLU A 260 22.59 5.61 -10.71
N TRP A 261 22.54 5.96 -9.42
CA TRP A 261 22.38 7.34 -8.94
C TRP A 261 23.64 7.92 -8.30
N LYS A 262 24.71 7.16 -8.26
CA LYS A 262 25.99 7.60 -7.71
C LYS A 262 26.54 8.79 -8.48
N GLY A 263 27.00 9.80 -7.75
CA GLY A 263 27.53 11.04 -8.33
C GLY A 263 26.47 12.05 -8.75
N VAL A 264 25.18 11.81 -8.49
CA VAL A 264 24.11 12.80 -8.66
C VAL A 264 23.87 13.49 -7.32
N PRO A 265 24.30 14.75 -7.14
CA PRO A 265 24.01 15.50 -5.92
C PRO A 265 22.53 15.92 -5.95
N ILE A 266 21.79 15.54 -4.92
CA ILE A 266 20.39 15.92 -4.73
C ILE A 266 20.33 16.85 -3.55
N ASP A 267 19.96 18.12 -3.80
CA ASP A 267 19.79 19.09 -2.73
C ASP A 267 18.48 18.80 -1.96
N ARG A 268 18.48 19.07 -0.66
CA ARG A 268 17.29 19.03 0.21
C ARG A 268 16.11 19.84 -0.35
N THR A 269 16.39 20.89 -1.12
CA THR A 269 15.38 21.72 -1.80
C THR A 269 14.85 21.12 -3.11
N GLY A 270 15.28 19.90 -3.48
CA GLY A 270 14.90 19.22 -4.71
C GLY A 270 15.60 19.70 -5.98
N LYS A 271 16.61 20.56 -5.86
CA LYS A 271 17.42 20.99 -6.99
C LYS A 271 18.46 19.94 -7.32
N VAL A 272 18.65 19.72 -8.61
CA VAL A 272 19.64 18.77 -9.15
C VAL A 272 20.44 19.48 -10.22
N GLN A 273 21.76 19.25 -10.23
CA GLN A 273 22.65 19.77 -11.28
C GLN A 273 22.29 19.10 -12.62
N LEU A 274 22.09 19.88 -13.65
CA LEU A 274 21.82 19.40 -15.00
C LEU A 274 22.94 19.88 -15.95
N ARG A 275 23.10 19.14 -17.03
CA ARG A 275 23.99 19.48 -18.14
C ARG A 275 23.22 19.59 -19.44
N ASP A 276 23.60 20.53 -20.28
CA ASP A 276 23.06 20.70 -21.63
C ASP A 276 23.44 19.52 -22.53
N GLY A 277 22.47 18.92 -23.20
CA GLY A 277 22.69 17.77 -24.08
C GLY A 277 23.61 18.07 -25.29
N ARG A 278 23.64 19.32 -25.76
CA ARG A 278 24.44 19.70 -26.93
C ARG A 278 25.83 20.18 -26.58
N THR A 279 25.95 20.97 -25.53
CA THR A 279 27.22 21.62 -25.16
C THR A 279 27.95 20.92 -24.01
N GLY A 280 27.23 20.12 -23.22
CA GLY A 280 27.74 19.50 -22.01
C GLY A 280 27.98 20.48 -20.86
N GLN A 281 27.64 21.77 -21.04
CA GLN A 281 27.80 22.80 -20.02
C GLN A 281 26.81 22.56 -18.87
N GLU A 282 27.21 22.92 -17.67
CA GLU A 282 26.36 22.88 -16.48
C GLU A 282 25.41 24.07 -16.45
N PHE A 283 24.18 23.84 -16.02
CA PHE A 283 23.17 24.85 -15.82
C PHE A 283 23.23 25.44 -14.42
#